data_8477175cd65e19491594544ecc684d14
#
_entry.id   8477175cd65e19491594544ecc684d14
#
_cell.length_a   1.000
_cell.length_b   1.000
_cell.length_c   1.000
_cell.angle_alpha   90.00
_cell.angle_beta   90.00
_cell.angle_gamma   90.00
#
_symmetry.space_group_name_H-M   'P 1'
#
loop_
_entity.id
_entity.type
_entity.pdbx_description
1 polymer ?
#
loop_
_entity_poly.entity_id
_entity_poly.type
_entity_poly.pdbx_seq_one_letter_code
_entity_poly.pdbx_strand_id
1 'polypeptide(L)'
;MDLSIFLIQCLNALQYGLLLFLVASGLTLIFGIMGVINLAHGSFYMIGAYMAYALAPFVAMTFGGGFFATLFVGLVLAVILGYLLEWAFYSFLYDREHLQQVLMTYGLILVFEELRSLLVGDDVHGVDVPAMLSGTLALGDVMTYPVYRLFVSAVCLVLALGMYLVFTRTRLGMMIRAGSTNREMVQSLGIDIKFLYRVVFAAGMAIAVLAGMVAAPVSSVYPGMGNSVLIICFVVVVIGGIGSIRGALLASLLIGVVDTFGKVLLPEAAGVLVYVLMALILLWKPDGLFKAG
;
A
#
# COMPACT_ATOMS: atom_id res chain seq x y z
N MET A 1 -31.08 9.02 0.95
CA MET A 1 -29.74 9.52 0.53
C MET A 1 -29.93 10.14 -0.84
N ASP A 2 -29.64 11.42 -1.01
CA ASP A 2 -29.78 12.07 -2.29
C ASP A 2 -28.81 11.48 -3.31
N LEU A 3 -29.20 11.50 -4.60
CA LEU A 3 -28.39 10.92 -5.69
C LEU A 3 -26.97 11.53 -5.72
N SER A 4 -26.86 12.82 -5.42
CA SER A 4 -25.59 13.54 -5.35
C SER A 4 -24.67 12.99 -4.25
N ILE A 5 -25.19 12.78 -3.05
CA ILE A 5 -24.43 12.19 -1.93
C ILE A 5 -24.02 10.76 -2.27
N PHE A 6 -24.90 9.97 -2.87
CA PHE A 6 -24.58 8.61 -3.30
C PHE A 6 -23.41 8.58 -4.29
N LEU A 7 -23.42 9.46 -5.31
CA LEU A 7 -22.34 9.54 -6.30
C LEU A 7 -20.99 9.96 -5.68
N ILE A 8 -21.02 10.94 -4.75
CA ILE A 8 -19.81 11.34 -3.99
C ILE A 8 -19.26 10.15 -3.19
N GLN A 9 -20.13 9.39 -2.52
CA GLN A 9 -19.68 8.24 -1.75
C GLN A 9 -19.14 7.09 -2.64
N CYS A 10 -19.69 6.91 -3.83
CA CYS A 10 -19.13 5.98 -4.82
C CYS A 10 -17.71 6.39 -5.24
N LEU A 11 -17.47 7.68 -5.48
CA LEU A 11 -16.14 8.20 -5.81
C LEU A 11 -15.16 8.06 -4.62
N ASN A 12 -15.61 8.35 -3.40
CA ASN A 12 -14.83 8.16 -2.18
C ASN A 12 -14.48 6.68 -1.95
N ALA A 13 -15.44 5.77 -2.14
CA ALA A 13 -15.26 4.33 -2.02
C ALA A 13 -14.24 3.81 -3.05
N LEU A 14 -14.34 4.29 -4.29
CA LEU A 14 -13.40 3.96 -5.35
C LEU A 14 -11.98 4.47 -5.03
N GLN A 15 -11.86 5.73 -4.63
CA GLN A 15 -10.56 6.34 -4.26
C GLN A 15 -9.91 5.59 -3.10
N TYR A 16 -10.67 5.31 -2.04
CA TYR A 16 -10.17 4.60 -0.87
C TYR A 16 -9.80 3.15 -1.20
N GLY A 17 -10.65 2.45 -1.96
CA GLY A 17 -10.39 1.09 -2.43
C GLY A 17 -9.13 0.99 -3.29
N LEU A 18 -8.92 1.94 -4.21
CA LEU A 18 -7.71 2.01 -5.04
C LEU A 18 -6.45 2.29 -4.21
N LEU A 19 -6.55 3.16 -3.20
CA LEU A 19 -5.43 3.43 -2.28
C LEU A 19 -5.08 2.19 -1.46
N LEU A 20 -6.08 1.49 -0.91
CA LEU A 20 -5.89 0.22 -0.21
C LEU A 20 -5.27 -0.84 -1.12
N PHE A 21 -5.71 -0.92 -2.37
CA PHE A 21 -5.11 -1.82 -3.36
C PHE A 21 -3.62 -1.53 -3.53
N LEU A 22 -3.24 -0.26 -3.63
CA LEU A 22 -1.84 0.13 -3.84
C LEU A 22 -0.97 -0.37 -2.68
N VAL A 23 -1.38 -0.14 -1.43
CA VAL A 23 -0.63 -0.62 -0.27
C VAL A 23 -0.66 -2.15 -0.19
N ALA A 24 -1.83 -2.78 -0.29
CA ALA A 24 -1.98 -4.21 -0.16
C ALA A 24 -1.30 -4.99 -1.31
N SER A 25 -1.17 -4.39 -2.50
CA SER A 25 -0.47 -5.01 -3.63
C SER A 25 1.02 -5.20 -3.35
N GLY A 26 1.67 -4.23 -2.68
CA GLY A 26 3.06 -4.38 -2.25
C GLY A 26 3.23 -5.54 -1.26
N LEU A 27 2.31 -5.67 -0.29
CA LEU A 27 2.30 -6.80 0.65
C LEU A 27 2.02 -8.13 -0.06
N THR A 28 1.06 -8.15 -0.98
CA THR A 28 0.72 -9.34 -1.80
C THR A 28 1.90 -9.81 -2.63
N LEU A 29 2.68 -8.87 -3.18
CA LEU A 29 3.89 -9.17 -3.93
C LEU A 29 4.96 -9.83 -3.07
N ILE A 30 5.29 -9.20 -1.94
CA ILE A 30 6.32 -9.69 -1.01
C ILE A 30 5.92 -11.08 -0.51
N PHE A 31 4.70 -11.22 0.01
CA PHE A 31 4.24 -12.50 0.55
C PHE A 31 4.08 -13.59 -0.53
N GLY A 32 3.50 -13.25 -1.68
CA GLY A 32 3.23 -14.22 -2.74
C GLY A 32 4.49 -14.81 -3.39
N ILE A 33 5.61 -14.07 -3.40
CA ILE A 33 6.84 -14.50 -4.08
C ILE A 33 7.87 -15.03 -3.09
N MET A 34 8.03 -14.31 -1.97
CA MET A 34 9.08 -14.60 -1.00
C MET A 34 8.60 -15.56 0.10
N GLY A 35 7.28 -15.70 0.28
CA GLY A 35 6.69 -16.52 1.35
C GLY A 35 6.95 -15.94 2.75
N VAL A 36 7.38 -14.68 2.85
CA VAL A 36 7.70 -14.02 4.12
C VAL A 36 6.53 -13.19 4.62
N ILE A 37 6.10 -13.44 5.84
CA ILE A 37 5.09 -12.63 6.52
C ILE A 37 5.74 -11.33 6.98
N ASN A 38 5.47 -10.23 6.29
CA ASN A 38 6.04 -8.93 6.59
C ASN A 38 5.05 -8.05 7.36
N LEU A 39 5.13 -8.06 8.69
CA LEU A 39 4.33 -7.18 9.54
C LEU A 39 4.77 -5.70 9.43
N ALA A 40 6.03 -5.43 9.09
CA ALA A 40 6.53 -4.07 8.95
C ALA A 40 6.02 -3.35 7.68
N HIS A 41 5.17 -4.00 6.85
CA HIS A 41 4.67 -3.39 5.62
C HIS A 41 3.84 -2.13 5.87
N GLY A 42 3.07 -2.08 6.94
CA GLY A 42 2.33 -0.88 7.34
C GLY A 42 3.26 0.27 7.74
N SER A 43 4.42 -0.04 8.34
CA SER A 43 5.43 0.99 8.64
C SER A 43 6.01 1.62 7.39
N PHE A 44 6.07 0.91 6.26
CA PHE A 44 6.52 1.51 4.99
C PHE A 44 5.54 2.57 4.48
N TYR A 45 4.24 2.33 4.62
CA TYR A 45 3.22 3.35 4.34
C TYR A 45 3.38 4.56 5.27
N MET A 46 3.58 4.33 6.58
CA MET A 46 3.85 5.39 7.55
C MET A 46 5.10 6.18 7.18
N ILE A 47 6.22 5.51 6.86
CA ILE A 47 7.45 6.17 6.39
C ILE A 47 7.15 7.07 5.20
N GLY A 48 6.34 6.62 4.24
CA GLY A 48 5.92 7.42 3.10
C GLY A 48 5.16 8.69 3.49
N ALA A 49 4.19 8.57 4.38
CA ALA A 49 3.42 9.70 4.87
C ALA A 49 4.31 10.74 5.60
N TYR A 50 5.22 10.26 6.45
CA TYR A 50 6.19 11.13 7.13
C TYR A 50 7.23 11.72 6.17
N MET A 51 7.64 11.00 5.12
CA MET A 51 8.49 11.55 4.05
C MET A 51 7.79 12.68 3.31
N ALA A 52 6.49 12.59 3.03
CA ALA A 52 5.75 13.67 2.39
C ALA A 52 5.78 14.95 3.23
N TYR A 53 5.73 14.84 4.56
CA TYR A 53 5.83 15.95 5.48
C TYR A 53 7.27 16.46 5.62
N ALA A 54 8.21 15.58 5.97
CA ALA A 54 9.57 15.98 6.35
C ALA A 54 10.46 16.38 5.16
N LEU A 55 10.29 15.75 3.98
CA LEU A 55 11.10 16.07 2.81
C LEU A 55 10.61 17.30 2.05
N ALA A 56 9.33 17.69 2.17
CA ALA A 56 8.79 18.81 1.41
C ALA A 56 9.56 20.12 1.61
N PRO A 57 9.89 20.57 2.84
CA PRO A 57 10.69 21.78 3.05
C PRO A 57 12.12 21.67 2.50
N PHE A 58 12.74 20.48 2.69
CA PHE A 58 14.11 20.24 2.22
C PHE A 58 14.20 20.24 0.69
N VAL A 59 13.28 19.57 0.00
CA VAL A 59 13.22 19.52 -1.47
C VAL A 59 12.92 20.91 -2.05
N ALA A 60 12.02 21.67 -1.42
CA ALA A 60 11.72 23.04 -1.83
C ALA A 60 12.96 23.95 -1.73
N MET A 61 13.73 23.83 -0.65
CA MET A 61 14.93 24.64 -0.42
C MET A 61 16.08 24.25 -1.37
N THR A 62 16.26 22.94 -1.64
CA THR A 62 17.44 22.43 -2.38
C THR A 62 17.24 22.45 -3.88
N PHE A 63 16.05 22.09 -4.35
CA PHE A 63 15.75 21.90 -5.77
C PHE A 63 14.73 22.91 -6.31
N GLY A 64 14.23 23.82 -5.48
CA GLY A 64 13.13 24.71 -5.86
C GLY A 64 11.86 23.94 -6.25
N GLY A 65 11.78 22.65 -5.92
CA GLY A 65 10.74 21.71 -6.34
C GLY A 65 9.56 21.71 -5.37
N GLY A 66 8.38 21.46 -5.94
CA GLY A 66 7.15 21.30 -5.17
C GLY A 66 6.85 19.83 -4.86
N PHE A 67 5.58 19.55 -4.62
CA PHE A 67 5.04 18.25 -4.25
C PHE A 67 5.52 17.08 -5.15
N PHE A 68 5.53 17.25 -6.47
CA PHE A 68 5.98 16.20 -7.39
C PHE A 68 7.46 15.86 -7.26
N ALA A 69 8.29 16.86 -7.00
CA ALA A 69 9.72 16.64 -6.73
C ALA A 69 9.90 15.87 -5.41
N THR A 70 9.10 16.18 -4.38
CA THR A 70 9.08 15.45 -3.11
C THR A 70 8.67 14.00 -3.31
N LEU A 71 7.63 13.73 -4.12
CA LEU A 71 7.21 12.36 -4.47
C LEU A 71 8.34 11.60 -5.18
N PHE A 72 9.01 12.23 -6.15
CA PHE A 72 10.10 11.59 -6.88
C PHE A 72 11.30 11.26 -5.97
N VAL A 73 11.74 12.22 -5.17
CA VAL A 73 12.84 12.02 -4.20
C VAL A 73 12.47 10.93 -3.19
N GLY A 74 11.26 10.98 -2.63
CA GLY A 74 10.77 9.96 -1.70
C GLY A 74 10.70 8.57 -2.33
N LEU A 75 10.27 8.48 -3.60
CA LEU A 75 10.24 7.21 -4.33
C LEU A 75 11.65 6.63 -4.51
N VAL A 76 12.63 7.45 -4.91
CA VAL A 76 14.03 7.03 -5.05
C VAL A 76 14.60 6.54 -3.71
N LEU A 77 14.36 7.30 -2.63
CA LEU A 77 14.77 6.90 -1.28
C LEU A 77 14.10 5.61 -0.83
N ALA A 78 12.81 5.42 -1.15
CA ALA A 78 12.08 4.21 -0.83
C ALA A 78 12.66 2.96 -1.53
N VAL A 79 13.04 3.08 -2.81
CA VAL A 79 13.68 1.98 -3.55
C VAL A 79 15.04 1.63 -2.92
N ILE A 80 15.86 2.64 -2.61
CA ILE A 80 17.17 2.45 -1.97
C ILE A 80 17.00 1.79 -0.60
N LEU A 81 16.10 2.34 0.23
CA LEU A 81 15.84 1.82 1.58
C LEU A 81 15.28 0.38 1.50
N GLY A 82 14.36 0.10 0.58
CA GLY A 82 13.82 -1.24 0.38
C GLY A 82 14.89 -2.25 -0.01
N TYR A 83 15.78 -1.88 -0.92
CA TYR A 83 16.91 -2.72 -1.33
C TYR A 83 17.86 -2.99 -0.14
N LEU A 84 18.18 -1.97 0.65
CA LEU A 84 19.05 -2.09 1.82
C LEU A 84 18.42 -2.93 2.95
N LEU A 85 17.11 -2.72 3.22
CA LEU A 85 16.39 -3.50 4.24
C LEU A 85 16.32 -4.98 3.86
N GLU A 86 16.05 -5.29 2.59
CA GLU A 86 16.06 -6.67 2.13
C GLU A 86 17.43 -7.29 2.30
N TRP A 87 18.46 -6.61 1.86
CA TRP A 87 19.83 -7.11 1.96
C TRP A 87 20.29 -7.31 3.42
N ALA A 88 19.98 -6.36 4.30
CA ALA A 88 20.46 -6.36 5.67
C ALA A 88 19.66 -7.27 6.61
N PHE A 89 18.34 -7.45 6.36
CA PHE A 89 17.43 -8.11 7.29
C PHE A 89 16.65 -9.24 6.65
N TYR A 90 15.91 -9.00 5.56
CA TYR A 90 14.97 -9.98 5.01
C TYR A 90 15.64 -11.15 4.30
N SER A 91 16.85 -10.96 3.75
CA SER A 91 17.61 -12.03 3.10
C SER A 91 17.93 -13.19 4.05
N PHE A 92 17.99 -12.94 5.36
CA PHE A 92 18.21 -13.96 6.39
C PHE A 92 16.94 -14.70 6.82
N LEU A 93 15.76 -14.23 6.41
CA LEU A 93 14.48 -14.78 6.83
C LEU A 93 13.93 -15.86 5.90
N TYR A 94 14.46 -16.00 4.68
CA TYR A 94 13.87 -16.88 3.66
C TYR A 94 13.85 -18.36 4.05
N ASP A 95 14.82 -18.79 4.84
CA ASP A 95 14.97 -20.17 5.30
C ASP A 95 14.60 -20.33 6.78
N ARG A 96 13.95 -19.30 7.38
CA ARG A 96 13.56 -19.30 8.78
C ARG A 96 12.08 -19.65 8.95
N GLU A 97 11.75 -20.19 10.13
CA GLU A 97 10.37 -20.49 10.50
C GLU A 97 9.49 -19.23 10.54
N HIS A 98 8.21 -19.39 10.24
CA HIS A 98 7.25 -18.26 10.22
C HIS A 98 7.23 -17.45 11.50
N LEU A 99 7.40 -18.07 12.68
CA LEU A 99 7.45 -17.36 13.96
C LEU A 99 8.65 -16.41 14.04
N GLN A 100 9.83 -16.83 13.53
CA GLN A 100 11.02 -15.98 13.51
C GLN A 100 10.85 -14.80 12.54
N GLN A 101 10.17 -15.01 11.40
CA GLN A 101 9.83 -13.96 10.45
C GLN A 101 8.92 -12.91 11.10
N VAL A 102 7.86 -13.36 11.80
CA VAL A 102 6.91 -12.50 12.50
C VAL A 102 7.62 -11.69 13.59
N LEU A 103 8.45 -12.33 14.44
CA LEU A 103 9.16 -11.65 15.52
C LEU A 103 10.12 -10.58 15.00
N MET A 104 10.87 -10.88 13.94
CA MET A 104 11.81 -9.92 13.38
C MET A 104 11.09 -8.75 12.73
N THR A 105 10.04 -9.00 11.94
CA THR A 105 9.29 -7.93 11.28
C THR A 105 8.51 -7.09 12.29
N TYR A 106 8.05 -7.67 13.41
CA TYR A 106 7.49 -6.92 14.53
C TYR A 106 8.54 -6.04 15.22
N GLY A 107 9.75 -6.57 15.44
CA GLY A 107 10.87 -5.77 15.94
C GLY A 107 11.19 -4.56 15.04
N LEU A 108 11.11 -4.73 13.71
CA LEU A 108 11.27 -3.62 12.76
C LEU A 108 10.15 -2.57 12.88
N ILE A 109 8.90 -2.96 13.18
CA ILE A 109 7.83 -2.00 13.47
C ILE A 109 8.23 -1.09 14.64
N LEU A 110 8.70 -1.68 15.74
CA LEU A 110 9.10 -0.91 16.93
C LEU A 110 10.26 0.03 16.63
N VAL A 111 11.25 -0.44 15.86
CA VAL A 111 12.38 0.41 15.43
C VAL A 111 11.89 1.57 14.57
N PHE A 112 11.01 1.34 13.61
CA PHE A 112 10.49 2.40 12.74
C PHE A 112 9.60 3.39 13.49
N GLU A 113 8.79 2.94 14.45
CA GLU A 113 7.98 3.83 15.31
C GLU A 113 8.88 4.69 16.19
N GLU A 114 9.92 4.13 16.80
CA GLU A 114 10.86 4.88 17.63
C GLU A 114 11.70 5.86 16.80
N LEU A 115 12.20 5.44 15.64
CA LEU A 115 12.91 6.34 14.73
C LEU A 115 12.04 7.51 14.27
N ARG A 116 10.78 7.25 13.97
CA ARG A 116 9.81 8.29 13.64
C ARG A 116 9.64 9.29 14.79
N SER A 117 9.44 8.79 16.03
CA SER A 117 9.29 9.61 17.22
C SER A 117 10.52 10.49 17.48
N LEU A 118 11.73 9.92 17.35
CA LEU A 118 12.98 10.64 17.52
C LEU A 118 13.23 11.70 16.44
N LEU A 119 12.84 11.44 15.18
CA LEU A 119 13.14 12.34 14.06
C LEU A 119 12.10 13.44 13.85
N VAL A 120 10.83 13.15 14.09
CA VAL A 120 9.72 14.04 13.75
C VAL A 120 8.87 14.41 14.97
N GLY A 121 8.87 13.57 16.01
CA GLY A 121 8.04 13.75 17.20
C GLY A 121 6.70 13.01 17.12
N ASP A 122 5.86 13.18 18.15
CA ASP A 122 4.60 12.44 18.31
C ASP A 122 3.35 13.28 17.98
N ASP A 123 3.54 14.47 17.45
CA ASP A 123 2.44 15.32 17.03
C ASP A 123 1.78 14.87 15.73
N VAL A 124 0.52 15.26 15.56
CA VAL A 124 -0.20 15.06 14.30
C VAL A 124 0.16 16.18 13.34
N HIS A 125 0.60 15.81 12.14
CA HIS A 125 1.01 16.77 11.12
C HIS A 125 0.05 16.75 9.93
N GLY A 126 -0.28 17.94 9.42
CA GLY A 126 -0.94 18.12 8.13
C GLY A 126 0.08 18.25 7.01
N VAL A 127 -0.26 17.71 5.85
CA VAL A 127 0.49 17.93 4.61
C VAL A 127 -0.40 18.73 3.66
N ASP A 128 0.10 19.86 3.19
CA ASP A 128 -0.68 20.75 2.32
C ASP A 128 -0.90 20.12 0.93
N VAL A 129 -2.12 20.28 0.42
CA VAL A 129 -2.43 19.93 -0.96
C VAL A 129 -1.71 20.92 -1.89
N PRO A 130 -1.00 20.45 -2.92
CA PRO A 130 -0.33 21.35 -3.87
C PRO A 130 -1.32 22.32 -4.51
N ALA A 131 -0.91 23.60 -4.66
CA ALA A 131 -1.78 24.65 -5.21
C ALA A 131 -2.41 24.28 -6.57
N MET A 132 -1.69 23.51 -7.40
CA MET A 132 -2.21 23.04 -8.70
C MET A 132 -3.38 22.05 -8.57
N LEU A 133 -3.52 21.38 -7.42
CA LEU A 133 -4.53 20.34 -7.17
C LEU A 133 -5.52 20.72 -6.05
N SER A 134 -5.42 21.95 -5.51
CA SER A 134 -6.27 22.43 -4.41
C SER A 134 -7.69 22.83 -4.86
N GLY A 135 -7.96 22.81 -6.18
CA GLY A 135 -9.27 23.11 -6.74
C GLY A 135 -10.34 22.06 -6.48
N THR A 136 -11.57 22.44 -6.76
CA THR A 136 -12.72 21.53 -6.78
C THR A 136 -13.29 21.47 -8.19
N LEU A 137 -13.75 20.30 -8.62
CA LEU A 137 -14.40 20.08 -9.90
C LEU A 137 -15.91 20.04 -9.67
N ALA A 138 -16.65 20.90 -10.37
CA ALA A 138 -18.12 20.86 -10.33
C ALA A 138 -18.62 19.65 -11.13
N LEU A 139 -19.31 18.75 -10.46
CA LEU A 139 -19.97 17.59 -11.06
C LEU A 139 -21.49 17.88 -11.16
N GLY A 140 -21.89 18.70 -12.16
CA GLY A 140 -23.23 19.22 -12.29
C GLY A 140 -23.48 20.48 -11.43
N ASP A 141 -24.74 20.90 -11.32
CA ASP A 141 -25.13 22.18 -10.68
C ASP A 141 -25.05 22.15 -9.13
N VAL A 142 -24.95 20.99 -8.51
CA VAL A 142 -25.12 20.81 -7.05
C VAL A 142 -23.90 20.17 -6.36
N MET A 143 -22.93 19.64 -7.13
CA MET A 143 -21.85 18.84 -6.55
C MET A 143 -20.48 19.38 -6.88
N THR A 144 -19.61 19.46 -5.88
CA THR A 144 -18.17 19.71 -6.05
C THR A 144 -17.36 18.55 -5.48
N TYR A 145 -16.30 18.14 -6.19
CA TYR A 145 -15.40 17.09 -5.74
C TYR A 145 -13.95 17.58 -5.76
N PRO A 146 -13.14 17.31 -4.71
CA PRO A 146 -11.76 17.78 -4.65
C PRO A 146 -10.90 17.18 -5.77
N VAL A 147 -10.20 18.01 -6.53
CA VAL A 147 -9.32 17.60 -7.63
C VAL A 147 -8.21 16.68 -7.12
N TYR A 148 -7.70 16.93 -5.91
CA TYR A 148 -6.66 16.09 -5.31
C TYR A 148 -7.09 14.62 -5.15
N ARG A 149 -8.34 14.35 -4.77
CA ARG A 149 -8.85 12.98 -4.65
C ARG A 149 -8.93 12.26 -6.00
N LEU A 150 -9.27 12.99 -7.06
CA LEU A 150 -9.23 12.46 -8.43
C LEU A 150 -7.78 12.16 -8.86
N PHE A 151 -6.86 13.05 -8.54
CA PHE A 151 -5.43 12.83 -8.77
C PHE A 151 -4.93 11.55 -8.05
N VAL A 152 -5.26 11.36 -6.76
CA VAL A 152 -4.94 10.14 -6.01
C VAL A 152 -5.48 8.90 -6.73
N SER A 153 -6.74 8.92 -7.14
CA SER A 153 -7.36 7.80 -7.89
C SER A 153 -6.65 7.53 -9.20
N ALA A 154 -6.29 8.59 -9.95
CA ALA A 154 -5.56 8.46 -11.21
C ALA A 154 -4.16 7.86 -11.01
N VAL A 155 -3.41 8.32 -10.00
CA VAL A 155 -2.10 7.75 -9.65
C VAL A 155 -2.22 6.27 -9.30
N CYS A 156 -3.19 5.90 -8.46
CA CYS A 156 -3.43 4.51 -8.10
C CYS A 156 -3.77 3.64 -9.32
N LEU A 157 -4.60 4.14 -10.24
CA LEU A 157 -4.94 3.42 -11.47
C LEU A 157 -3.73 3.25 -12.40
N VAL A 158 -2.93 4.29 -12.58
CA VAL A 158 -1.70 4.23 -13.41
C VAL A 158 -0.72 3.22 -12.82
N LEU A 159 -0.54 3.22 -11.51
CA LEU A 159 0.34 2.26 -10.83
C LEU A 159 -0.21 0.83 -10.89
N ALA A 160 -1.52 0.65 -10.71
CA ALA A 160 -2.19 -0.64 -10.88
C ALA A 160 -2.00 -1.21 -12.29
N LEU A 161 -2.20 -0.36 -13.30
CA LEU A 161 -1.97 -0.72 -14.70
C LEU A 161 -0.50 -1.02 -14.98
N GLY A 162 0.41 -0.19 -14.46
CA GLY A 162 1.86 -0.39 -14.56
C GLY A 162 2.28 -1.72 -13.96
N MET A 163 1.82 -2.04 -12.76
CA MET A 163 2.04 -3.34 -12.12
C MET A 163 1.50 -4.48 -12.99
N TYR A 164 0.26 -4.38 -13.45
CA TYR A 164 -0.33 -5.39 -14.33
C TYR A 164 0.51 -5.63 -15.59
N LEU A 165 0.98 -4.57 -16.25
CA LEU A 165 1.84 -4.66 -17.43
C LEU A 165 3.20 -5.29 -17.10
N VAL A 166 3.84 -4.87 -15.99
CA VAL A 166 5.12 -5.45 -15.55
C VAL A 166 4.95 -6.97 -15.32
N PHE A 167 3.91 -7.37 -14.59
CA PHE A 167 3.67 -8.77 -14.28
C PHE A 167 3.32 -9.63 -15.50
N THR A 168 2.53 -9.10 -16.45
CA THR A 168 2.02 -9.89 -17.59
C THR A 168 2.90 -9.82 -18.81
N ARG A 169 3.63 -8.71 -19.03
CA ARG A 169 4.28 -8.41 -20.29
C ARG A 169 5.82 -8.34 -20.21
N THR A 170 6.42 -8.39 -19.01
CA THR A 170 7.88 -8.26 -18.88
C THR A 170 8.57 -9.58 -18.49
N ARG A 171 9.89 -9.64 -18.75
CA ARG A 171 10.74 -10.76 -18.30
C ARG A 171 10.79 -10.86 -16.77
N LEU A 172 10.79 -9.72 -16.07
CA LEU A 172 10.74 -9.69 -14.61
C LEU A 172 9.47 -10.37 -14.09
N GLY A 173 8.30 -10.03 -14.64
CA GLY A 173 7.04 -10.67 -14.27
C GLY A 173 7.03 -12.18 -14.53
N MET A 174 7.70 -12.63 -15.60
CA MET A 174 7.85 -14.06 -15.88
C MET A 174 8.73 -14.76 -14.84
N MET A 175 9.88 -14.17 -14.49
CA MET A 175 10.79 -14.69 -13.47
C MET A 175 10.13 -14.73 -12.08
N ILE A 176 9.35 -13.71 -11.76
CA ILE A 176 8.56 -13.60 -10.52
C ILE A 176 7.56 -14.77 -10.42
N ARG A 177 6.74 -15.00 -11.43
CA ARG A 177 5.78 -16.10 -11.45
C ARG A 177 6.44 -17.47 -11.40
N ALA A 178 7.55 -17.66 -12.12
CA ALA A 178 8.31 -18.89 -12.07
C ALA A 178 8.91 -19.13 -10.67
N GLY A 179 9.48 -18.08 -10.06
CA GLY A 179 10.08 -18.14 -8.71
C GLY A 179 9.06 -18.42 -7.60
N SER A 180 7.82 -17.93 -7.74
CA SER A 180 6.74 -18.22 -6.79
C SER A 180 6.24 -19.68 -6.89
N THR A 181 6.37 -20.29 -8.07
CA THR A 181 5.91 -21.68 -8.30
C THR A 181 6.98 -22.70 -7.89
N ASN A 182 8.23 -22.50 -8.30
CA ASN A 182 9.33 -23.42 -7.98
C ASN A 182 10.67 -22.68 -7.92
N ARG A 183 11.10 -22.35 -6.71
CA ARG A 183 12.34 -21.61 -6.42
C ARG A 183 13.59 -22.38 -6.89
N GLU A 184 13.67 -23.67 -6.61
CA GLU A 184 14.83 -24.51 -6.91
C GLU A 184 15.04 -24.66 -8.43
N MET A 185 13.96 -24.85 -9.17
CA MET A 185 14.02 -24.96 -10.63
C MET A 185 14.53 -23.66 -11.25
N VAL A 186 14.06 -22.50 -10.77
CA VAL A 186 14.47 -21.19 -11.31
C VAL A 186 15.96 -20.94 -11.03
N GLN A 187 16.47 -21.34 -9.83
CA GLN A 187 17.89 -21.29 -9.53
C GLN A 187 18.71 -22.20 -10.45
N SER A 188 18.23 -23.41 -10.71
CA SER A 188 18.89 -24.35 -11.61
C SER A 188 18.98 -23.86 -13.06
N LEU A 189 18.09 -22.95 -13.46
CA LEU A 189 18.13 -22.25 -14.75
C LEU A 189 19.09 -21.04 -14.77
N GLY A 190 19.84 -20.81 -13.68
CA GLY A 190 20.84 -19.76 -13.58
C GLY A 190 20.29 -18.37 -13.22
N ILE A 191 19.05 -18.28 -12.77
CA ILE A 191 18.45 -17.01 -12.33
C ILE A 191 18.83 -16.76 -10.86
N ASP A 192 19.40 -15.59 -10.57
CA ASP A 192 19.71 -15.16 -9.20
C ASP A 192 18.42 -14.77 -8.46
N ILE A 193 17.89 -15.71 -7.69
CA ILE A 193 16.68 -15.53 -6.87
C ILE A 193 16.87 -14.45 -5.80
N LYS A 194 18.06 -14.31 -5.23
CA LYS A 194 18.35 -13.29 -4.21
C LYS A 194 18.22 -11.90 -4.81
N PHE A 195 18.76 -11.68 -6.00
CA PHE A 195 18.61 -10.42 -6.71
C PHE A 195 17.13 -10.15 -7.06
N LEU A 196 16.41 -11.17 -7.52
CA LEU A 196 14.99 -11.06 -7.84
C LEU A 196 14.18 -10.63 -6.61
N TYR A 197 14.45 -11.22 -5.45
CA TYR A 197 13.77 -10.89 -4.19
C TYR A 197 14.05 -9.46 -3.74
N ARG A 198 15.30 -8.98 -3.85
CA ARG A 198 15.64 -7.58 -3.57
C ARG A 198 14.84 -6.59 -4.43
N VAL A 199 14.76 -6.87 -5.72
CA VAL A 199 13.99 -6.02 -6.66
C VAL A 199 12.51 -6.02 -6.30
N VAL A 200 11.94 -7.19 -6.02
CA VAL A 200 10.53 -7.33 -5.63
C VAL A 200 10.22 -6.62 -4.32
N PHE A 201 11.08 -6.81 -3.32
CA PHE A 201 10.93 -6.17 -2.02
C PHE A 201 11.03 -4.64 -2.13
N ALA A 202 12.06 -4.15 -2.84
CA ALA A 202 12.24 -2.72 -3.08
C ALA A 202 11.05 -2.11 -3.84
N ALA A 203 10.52 -2.80 -4.85
CA ALA A 203 9.32 -2.37 -5.56
C ALA A 203 8.07 -2.37 -4.66
N GLY A 204 7.85 -3.43 -3.87
CA GLY A 204 6.73 -3.51 -2.93
C GLY A 204 6.78 -2.43 -1.85
N MET A 205 7.97 -2.16 -1.30
CA MET A 205 8.18 -1.06 -0.35
C MET A 205 7.96 0.29 -1.01
N ALA A 206 8.50 0.52 -2.21
CA ALA A 206 8.34 1.78 -2.94
C ALA A 206 6.87 2.12 -3.22
N ILE A 207 6.07 1.11 -3.56
CA ILE A 207 4.62 1.26 -3.77
C ILE A 207 3.92 1.64 -2.45
N ALA A 208 4.25 0.99 -1.33
CA ALA A 208 3.65 1.31 -0.03
C ALA A 208 4.04 2.72 0.45
N VAL A 209 5.31 3.11 0.31
CA VAL A 209 5.80 4.46 0.61
C VAL A 209 5.09 5.50 -0.26
N LEU A 210 4.99 5.27 -1.57
CA LEU A 210 4.31 6.19 -2.48
C LEU A 210 2.81 6.33 -2.13
N ALA A 211 2.16 5.24 -1.76
CA ALA A 211 0.77 5.28 -1.28
C ALA A 211 0.64 6.15 -0.02
N GLY A 212 1.56 6.03 0.94
CA GLY A 212 1.61 6.87 2.13
C GLY A 212 1.83 8.35 1.80
N MET A 213 2.77 8.66 0.90
CA MET A 213 3.04 10.04 0.46
C MET A 213 1.83 10.69 -0.21
N VAL A 214 1.14 9.97 -1.09
CA VAL A 214 -0.04 10.46 -1.81
C VAL A 214 -1.26 10.56 -0.90
N ALA A 215 -1.35 9.71 0.13
CA ALA A 215 -2.45 9.75 1.10
C ALA A 215 -2.30 10.86 2.14
N ALA A 216 -1.08 11.28 2.47
CA ALA A 216 -0.79 12.22 3.54
C ALA A 216 -1.61 13.53 3.49
N PRO A 217 -1.81 14.19 2.32
CA PRO A 217 -2.65 15.39 2.23
C PRO A 217 -4.15 15.15 2.50
N VAL A 218 -4.60 13.89 2.42
CA VAL A 218 -6.02 13.53 2.65
C VAL A 218 -6.28 13.09 4.09
N SER A 219 -5.31 12.38 4.69
CA SER A 219 -5.53 11.64 5.95
C SER A 219 -4.77 12.20 7.16
N SER A 220 -3.96 13.26 6.99
CA SER A 220 -2.97 13.70 7.98
C SER A 220 -1.95 12.61 8.34
N VAL A 221 -0.89 12.99 9.02
CA VAL A 221 0.19 12.09 9.42
C VAL A 221 0.22 12.02 10.94
N TYR A 222 0.07 10.82 11.50
CA TYR A 222 -0.04 10.62 12.95
C TYR A 222 0.67 9.34 13.40
N PRO A 223 1.12 9.27 14.67
CA PRO A 223 1.75 8.09 15.24
C PRO A 223 0.85 6.85 15.17
N GLY A 224 1.43 5.69 14.86
CA GLY A 224 0.68 4.41 14.81
C GLY A 224 -0.16 4.21 13.55
N MET A 225 -0.20 5.16 12.61
CA MET A 225 -0.97 5.02 11.36
C MET A 225 -0.57 3.76 10.55
N GLY A 226 0.68 3.34 10.65
CA GLY A 226 1.17 2.14 10.00
C GLY A 226 0.46 0.87 10.48
N ASN A 227 0.19 0.74 11.77
CA ASN A 227 -0.49 -0.42 12.33
C ASN A 227 -1.94 -0.52 11.85
N SER A 228 -2.65 0.60 11.80
CA SER A 228 -4.03 0.65 11.31
C SER A 228 -4.13 0.22 9.85
N VAL A 229 -3.21 0.70 9.01
CA VAL A 229 -3.15 0.35 7.58
C VAL A 229 -2.71 -1.10 7.38
N LEU A 230 -1.77 -1.60 8.19
CA LEU A 230 -1.32 -2.99 8.13
C LEU A 230 -2.48 -3.97 8.32
N ILE A 231 -3.32 -3.76 9.36
CA ILE A 231 -4.46 -4.62 9.65
C ILE A 231 -5.40 -4.69 8.45
N ILE A 232 -5.75 -3.54 7.87
CA ILE A 232 -6.65 -3.49 6.69
C ILE A 232 -5.99 -4.16 5.48
N CYS A 233 -4.68 -3.97 5.26
CA CYS A 233 -3.96 -4.65 4.18
C CYS A 233 -3.97 -6.16 4.34
N PHE A 234 -3.85 -6.69 5.56
CA PHE A 234 -4.01 -8.13 5.80
C PHE A 234 -5.42 -8.60 5.46
N VAL A 235 -6.45 -7.84 5.83
CA VAL A 235 -7.84 -8.15 5.45
C VAL A 235 -7.99 -8.21 3.93
N VAL A 236 -7.41 -7.25 3.20
CA VAL A 236 -7.42 -7.24 1.72
C VAL A 236 -6.73 -8.50 1.16
N VAL A 237 -5.54 -8.84 1.67
CA VAL A 237 -4.76 -10.00 1.18
C VAL A 237 -5.49 -11.31 1.47
N VAL A 238 -6.09 -11.44 2.65
CA VAL A 238 -6.83 -12.63 3.06
C VAL A 238 -8.11 -12.80 2.24
N ILE A 239 -8.90 -11.75 2.09
CA ILE A 239 -10.11 -11.75 1.25
C ILE A 239 -9.76 -12.01 -0.21
N GLY A 240 -8.72 -11.33 -0.73
CA GLY A 240 -8.31 -11.44 -2.12
C GLY A 240 -7.74 -12.81 -2.48
N GLY A 241 -7.14 -13.48 -1.50
CA GLY A 241 -6.34 -14.69 -1.64
C GLY A 241 -4.85 -14.36 -1.71
N ILE A 242 -4.09 -15.05 -0.89
CA ILE A 242 -2.65 -14.82 -0.69
C ILE A 242 -1.90 -14.94 -2.02
N GLY A 243 -1.12 -13.91 -2.37
CA GLY A 243 -0.34 -13.88 -3.61
C GLY A 243 -1.13 -13.52 -4.88
N SER A 244 -2.44 -13.29 -4.79
CA SER A 244 -3.27 -12.92 -5.93
C SER A 244 -3.46 -11.40 -6.05
N ILE A 245 -2.76 -10.77 -7.01
CA ILE A 245 -2.90 -9.31 -7.28
C ILE A 245 -4.31 -8.98 -7.77
N ARG A 246 -4.93 -9.85 -8.59
CA ARG A 246 -6.32 -9.66 -9.05
C ARG A 246 -7.30 -9.75 -7.88
N GLY A 247 -7.05 -10.70 -6.97
CA GLY A 247 -7.82 -10.84 -5.74
C GLY A 247 -7.68 -9.63 -4.84
N ALA A 248 -6.46 -9.13 -4.65
CA ALA A 248 -6.21 -7.91 -3.87
C ALA A 248 -6.95 -6.69 -4.42
N LEU A 249 -7.01 -6.51 -5.76
CA LEU A 249 -7.76 -5.42 -6.39
C LEU A 249 -9.27 -5.51 -6.09
N LEU A 250 -9.87 -6.68 -6.27
CA LEU A 250 -11.31 -6.83 -6.02
C LEU A 250 -11.64 -6.73 -4.54
N ALA A 251 -10.80 -7.32 -3.66
CA ALA A 251 -10.96 -7.24 -2.21
C ALA A 251 -10.85 -5.79 -1.72
N SER A 252 -9.87 -5.02 -2.20
CA SER A 252 -9.69 -3.63 -1.80
C SER A 252 -10.84 -2.73 -2.25
N LEU A 253 -11.37 -2.93 -3.46
CA LEU A 253 -12.55 -2.20 -3.93
C LEU A 253 -13.80 -2.57 -3.11
N LEU A 254 -13.99 -3.84 -2.81
CA LEU A 254 -15.09 -4.30 -1.96
C LEU A 254 -15.01 -3.70 -0.55
N ILE A 255 -13.81 -3.71 0.06
CA ILE A 255 -13.57 -3.08 1.36
C ILE A 255 -13.80 -1.57 1.28
N GLY A 256 -13.32 -0.91 0.21
CA GLY A 256 -13.56 0.51 -0.02
C GLY A 256 -15.04 0.88 -0.02
N VAL A 257 -15.86 0.06 -0.66
CA VAL A 257 -17.33 0.22 -0.66
C VAL A 257 -17.91 0.00 0.74
N VAL A 258 -17.57 -1.13 1.37
CA VAL A 258 -18.13 -1.49 2.70
C VAL A 258 -17.72 -0.49 3.77
N ASP A 259 -16.48 -0.04 3.79
CA ASP A 259 -15.99 0.95 4.76
C ASP A 259 -16.64 2.32 4.54
N THR A 260 -16.68 2.80 3.29
CA THR A 260 -17.21 4.13 2.97
C THR A 260 -18.72 4.19 3.21
N PHE A 261 -19.50 3.23 2.71
CA PHE A 261 -20.93 3.20 2.92
C PHE A 261 -21.30 2.81 4.35
N GLY A 262 -20.47 1.96 5.01
CA GLY A 262 -20.62 1.62 6.41
C GLY A 262 -20.56 2.86 7.32
N LYS A 263 -19.59 3.74 7.08
CA LYS A 263 -19.44 5.02 7.82
C LYS A 263 -20.62 5.97 7.64
N VAL A 264 -21.31 5.89 6.51
CA VAL A 264 -22.47 6.75 6.21
C VAL A 264 -23.79 6.15 6.70
N LEU A 265 -23.99 4.84 6.53
CA LEU A 265 -25.26 4.17 6.82
C LEU A 265 -25.33 3.63 8.26
N LEU A 266 -24.22 3.15 8.79
CA LEU A 266 -24.09 2.52 10.10
C LEU A 266 -22.83 3.00 10.83
N PRO A 267 -22.73 4.29 11.22
CA PRO A 267 -21.52 4.87 11.79
C PRO A 267 -21.01 4.10 13.03
N GLU A 268 -21.92 3.62 13.87
CA GLU A 268 -21.59 2.89 15.09
C GLU A 268 -20.96 1.52 14.84
N ALA A 269 -21.29 0.88 13.71
CA ALA A 269 -20.80 -0.44 13.32
C ALA A 269 -19.69 -0.39 12.25
N ALA A 270 -19.36 0.77 11.72
CA ALA A 270 -18.47 0.92 10.57
C ALA A 270 -17.11 0.21 10.75
N GLY A 271 -16.50 0.33 11.93
CA GLY A 271 -15.22 -0.32 12.23
C GLY A 271 -15.27 -1.84 12.25
N VAL A 272 -16.46 -2.44 12.45
CA VAL A 272 -16.64 -3.90 12.54
C VAL A 272 -17.03 -4.50 11.19
N LEU A 273 -17.70 -3.73 10.32
CA LEU A 273 -18.26 -4.23 9.05
C LEU A 273 -17.20 -4.88 8.15
N VAL A 274 -16.01 -4.32 8.08
CA VAL A 274 -14.92 -4.85 7.26
C VAL A 274 -14.46 -6.23 7.76
N TYR A 275 -14.42 -6.42 9.08
CA TYR A 275 -14.03 -7.71 9.68
C TYR A 275 -15.14 -8.74 9.58
N VAL A 276 -16.40 -8.32 9.69
CA VAL A 276 -17.57 -9.20 9.44
C VAL A 276 -17.55 -9.67 7.99
N LEU A 277 -17.31 -8.75 7.05
CA LEU A 277 -17.15 -9.11 5.63
C LEU A 277 -16.05 -10.15 5.44
N MET A 278 -14.89 -9.96 6.07
CA MET A 278 -13.78 -10.91 6.00
C MET A 278 -14.20 -12.28 6.54
N ALA A 279 -14.84 -12.33 7.70
CA ALA A 279 -15.30 -13.57 8.30
C ALA A 279 -16.31 -14.31 7.41
N LEU A 280 -17.29 -13.59 6.83
CA LEU A 280 -18.27 -14.17 5.90
C LEU A 280 -17.60 -14.75 4.64
N ILE A 281 -16.64 -14.03 4.06
CA ILE A 281 -15.93 -14.51 2.86
C ILE A 281 -15.10 -15.76 3.19
N LEU A 282 -14.37 -15.77 4.32
CA LEU A 282 -13.58 -16.93 4.73
C LEU A 282 -14.42 -18.15 5.08
N LEU A 283 -15.61 -17.97 5.66
CA LEU A 283 -16.55 -19.06 5.88
C LEU A 283 -17.05 -19.70 4.58
N TRP A 284 -17.20 -18.89 3.54
CA TRP A 284 -17.65 -19.36 2.22
C TRP A 284 -16.50 -19.84 1.34
N LYS A 285 -15.37 -19.11 1.36
CA LYS A 285 -14.16 -19.40 0.58
C LYS A 285 -12.92 -19.25 1.47
N PRO A 286 -12.48 -20.32 2.14
CA PRO A 286 -11.35 -20.27 3.07
C PRO A 286 -10.02 -19.92 2.40
N ASP A 287 -9.87 -20.17 1.08
CA ASP A 287 -8.69 -19.80 0.29
C ASP A 287 -8.71 -18.34 -0.22
N GLY A 288 -9.73 -17.55 0.14
CA GLY A 288 -10.00 -16.24 -0.43
C GLY A 288 -10.75 -16.28 -1.76
N LEU A 289 -10.99 -15.11 -2.37
CA LEU A 289 -11.78 -14.97 -3.60
C LEU A 289 -11.07 -15.61 -4.81
N PHE A 290 -9.73 -15.50 -4.86
CA PHE A 290 -8.91 -16.01 -5.96
C PHE A 290 -7.73 -16.79 -5.40
N LYS A 291 -7.52 -17.99 -5.89
CA LYS A 291 -6.28 -18.74 -5.64
C LYS A 291 -5.12 -18.04 -6.35
N ALA A 292 -3.92 -18.06 -5.74
CA ALA A 292 -2.70 -17.73 -6.43
C ALA A 292 -2.57 -18.66 -7.64
N GLY A 293 -2.52 -18.08 -8.83
CA GLY A 293 -2.38 -18.82 -10.08
C GLY A 293 -0.94 -19.07 -10.42
#